data_1abe9af8264b9543f32471db651cf9f7
#
_entry.id   1abe9af8264b9543f32471db651cf9f7
#
_cell.length_a   1.000
_cell.length_b   1.000
_cell.length_c   1.000
_cell.angle_alpha   90.00
_cell.angle_beta   90.00
_cell.angle_gamma   90.00
#
_symmetry.space_group_name_H-M   'P 1'
#
loop_
_entity.id
_entity.type
_entity.pdbx_description
1 polymer ?
#
loop_
_entity_poly.entity_id
_entity_poly.type
_entity_poly.pdbx_seq_one_letter_code
_entity_poly.pdbx_strand_id
1 'polypeptide(L)'
;SLKNKEKYVHKISSEVSSTQQIDGAQVETKALSRMRIRYTFGKEDKLIYPMTLRYEEASLEVSTKVNGKEMPLEKIPDYTNQAAKELLEQPLKGELSTKGKIVKIEPLQPLVERAMRTLEKKHAKNNPLTSFEKQQVQMQLEAAFSETTLQSNLSNVLSILPRQRVAIGDSWEISSFLSKEMNVPIKTRYTLIEALNGQLHIQGKSVIATDKQKVILQQGQYVFFTMQGQVDIDIWLDAQTKWILKATALQTLKGETEVEGDLSHQKGKVIPFESQSKIMIND
;
A
#
# COMPACT_ATOMS: atom_id res chain seq x y z
N SER A 1 -10.20 -24.07 -1.30
CA SER A 1 -9.68 -23.67 0.03
C SER A 1 -8.16 -23.68 0.02
N LEU A 2 -7.55 -22.80 0.79
CA LEU A 2 -6.10 -22.74 0.99
C LEU A 2 -5.61 -24.02 1.66
N LYS A 3 -4.44 -24.51 1.24
CA LYS A 3 -3.91 -25.77 1.77
C LYS A 3 -3.06 -25.54 3.01
N ASN A 4 -3.27 -26.38 4.01
CA ASN A 4 -2.57 -26.30 5.28
C ASN A 4 -1.04 -26.53 5.07
N LYS A 5 -0.23 -25.62 5.66
CA LYS A 5 1.24 -25.63 5.59
C LYS A 5 1.85 -25.44 4.19
N GLU A 6 1.06 -25.24 3.15
CA GLU A 6 1.57 -24.86 1.85
C GLU A 6 2.06 -23.40 1.88
N LYS A 7 3.11 -23.14 1.14
CA LYS A 7 3.71 -21.80 1.04
C LYS A 7 3.13 -21.11 -0.18
N TYR A 8 2.65 -19.90 0.02
CA TYR A 8 2.17 -19.02 -1.03
C TYR A 8 3.05 -17.79 -1.05
N VAL A 9 3.38 -17.29 -2.21
CA VAL A 9 4.29 -16.14 -2.36
C VAL A 9 3.61 -15.09 -3.22
N HIS A 10 3.75 -13.82 -2.86
CA HIS A 10 3.47 -12.72 -3.76
C HIS A 10 4.71 -11.86 -3.95
N LYS A 11 5.05 -11.62 -5.20
CA LYS A 11 5.99 -10.59 -5.63
C LYS A 11 5.17 -9.38 -6.03
N ILE A 12 5.29 -8.31 -5.27
CA ILE A 12 4.51 -7.09 -5.47
C ILE A 12 5.48 -6.01 -5.93
N SER A 13 5.17 -5.36 -7.03
CA SER A 13 5.84 -4.13 -7.45
C SER A 13 4.82 -3.01 -7.58
N SER A 14 5.18 -1.83 -7.12
CA SER A 14 4.37 -0.61 -7.26
C SER A 14 5.23 0.50 -7.81
N GLU A 15 4.77 1.12 -8.88
CA GLU A 15 5.34 2.33 -9.46
C GLU A 15 4.31 3.45 -9.32
N VAL A 16 4.70 4.54 -8.68
CA VAL A 16 3.87 5.73 -8.51
C VAL A 16 4.63 6.91 -9.09
N SER A 17 3.99 7.67 -9.96
CA SER A 17 4.48 8.97 -10.41
C SER A 17 3.43 10.03 -10.08
N SER A 18 3.89 11.15 -9.53
CA SER A 18 3.04 12.29 -9.23
C SER A 18 3.71 13.58 -9.70
N THR A 19 2.88 14.50 -10.17
CA THR A 19 3.27 15.85 -10.56
C THR A 19 2.43 16.84 -9.77
N GLN A 20 3.08 17.84 -9.20
CA GLN A 20 2.47 18.92 -8.43
C GLN A 20 2.99 20.26 -8.93
N GLN A 21 2.16 21.31 -8.83
CA GLN A 21 2.57 22.68 -9.08
C GLN A 21 2.67 23.41 -7.73
N ILE A 22 3.89 23.70 -7.31
CA ILE A 22 4.18 24.35 -6.01
C ILE A 22 4.92 25.66 -6.29
N ASP A 23 4.31 26.78 -5.96
CA ASP A 23 4.91 28.13 -6.16
C ASP A 23 5.46 28.38 -7.57
N GLY A 24 4.73 27.90 -8.59
CA GLY A 24 5.15 28.02 -9.99
C GLY A 24 6.21 27.01 -10.44
N ALA A 25 6.70 26.20 -9.56
CA ALA A 25 7.62 25.10 -9.89
C ALA A 25 6.85 23.79 -10.09
N GLN A 26 7.19 23.06 -11.13
CA GLN A 26 6.72 21.70 -11.34
C GLN A 26 7.58 20.73 -10.54
N VAL A 27 6.95 20.03 -9.60
CA VAL A 27 7.59 18.98 -8.78
C VAL A 27 7.09 17.62 -9.25
N GLU A 28 7.99 16.81 -9.76
CA GLU A 28 7.72 15.43 -10.18
C GLU A 28 8.36 14.47 -9.18
N THR A 29 7.56 13.54 -8.64
CA THR A 29 8.05 12.50 -7.75
C THR A 29 7.77 11.14 -8.37
N LYS A 30 8.77 10.27 -8.37
CA LYS A 30 8.60 8.85 -8.73
C LYS A 30 8.99 8.00 -7.55
N ALA A 31 8.14 7.02 -7.22
CA ALA A 31 8.40 6.03 -6.20
C ALA A 31 8.26 4.63 -6.81
N LEU A 32 9.26 3.78 -6.60
CA LEU A 32 9.25 2.40 -7.02
C LEU A 32 9.45 1.53 -5.78
N SER A 33 8.46 0.71 -5.46
CA SER A 33 8.58 -0.27 -4.39
C SER A 33 8.52 -1.69 -4.93
N ARG A 34 9.29 -2.59 -4.31
CA ARG A 34 9.25 -4.02 -4.58
C ARG A 34 9.21 -4.76 -3.27
N MET A 35 8.34 -5.76 -3.19
CA MET A 35 8.19 -6.60 -2.02
C MET A 35 8.00 -8.04 -2.44
N ARG A 36 8.56 -8.96 -1.66
CA ARG A 36 8.28 -10.39 -1.73
C ARG A 36 7.75 -10.84 -0.37
N ILE A 37 6.55 -11.37 -0.36
CA ILE A 37 5.85 -11.77 0.86
C ILE A 37 5.50 -13.24 0.75
N ARG A 38 5.93 -14.02 1.73
CA ARG A 38 5.56 -15.43 1.88
C ARG A 38 4.45 -15.57 2.92
N TYR A 39 3.45 -16.34 2.55
CA TYR A 39 2.32 -16.69 3.42
C TYR A 39 2.33 -18.18 3.72
N THR A 40 1.93 -18.53 4.91
CA THR A 40 1.67 -19.92 5.33
C THR A 40 0.36 -19.92 6.11
N PHE A 41 -0.52 -20.85 5.78
CA PHE A 41 -1.83 -20.96 6.42
C PHE A 41 -1.89 -22.20 7.30
N GLY A 42 -2.55 -22.07 8.44
CA GLY A 42 -2.91 -23.20 9.30
C GLY A 42 -4.18 -23.90 8.81
N LYS A 43 -4.60 -24.91 9.55
CA LYS A 43 -5.88 -25.59 9.31
C LYS A 43 -7.03 -24.61 9.53
N GLU A 44 -7.99 -24.61 8.62
CA GLU A 44 -9.23 -23.82 8.78
C GLU A 44 -9.98 -24.24 10.04
N ASP A 45 -10.39 -23.28 10.83
CA ASP A 45 -11.30 -23.41 11.93
C ASP A 45 -12.33 -22.27 11.88
N LYS A 46 -13.64 -22.62 11.95
CA LYS A 46 -14.76 -21.67 11.95
C LYS A 46 -14.65 -20.59 10.86
N LEU A 47 -14.35 -20.99 9.63
CA LEU A 47 -14.18 -20.11 8.46
C LEU A 47 -12.99 -19.14 8.56
N ILE A 48 -12.03 -19.43 9.41
CA ILE A 48 -10.81 -18.65 9.62
C ILE A 48 -9.59 -19.54 9.37
N TYR A 49 -8.60 -18.99 8.64
CA TYR A 49 -7.28 -19.56 8.51
C TYR A 49 -6.31 -18.82 9.41
N PRO A 50 -5.68 -19.45 10.41
CA PRO A 50 -4.48 -18.90 11.02
C PRO A 50 -3.44 -18.65 9.92
N MET A 51 -2.85 -17.47 9.91
CA MET A 51 -1.91 -17.06 8.88
C MET A 51 -0.60 -16.61 9.50
N THR A 52 0.50 -16.96 8.86
CA THR A 52 1.81 -16.35 9.12
C THR A 52 2.31 -15.76 7.82
N LEU A 53 2.70 -14.50 7.84
CA LEU A 53 3.35 -13.84 6.72
C LEU A 53 4.78 -13.43 7.08
N ARG A 54 5.65 -13.38 6.08
CA ARG A 54 7.04 -12.92 6.20
C ARG A 54 7.39 -12.10 4.98
N TYR A 55 7.99 -10.94 5.22
CA TYR A 55 8.63 -10.19 4.16
C TYR A 55 10.00 -10.81 3.88
N GLU A 56 10.21 -11.33 2.68
CA GLU A 56 11.49 -11.87 2.25
C GLU A 56 12.36 -10.81 1.61
N GLU A 57 11.72 -9.87 0.90
CA GLU A 57 12.36 -8.74 0.24
C GLU A 57 11.48 -7.50 0.38
N ALA A 58 12.10 -6.35 0.59
CA ALA A 58 11.46 -5.05 0.52
C ALA A 58 12.46 -3.99 0.08
N SER A 59 12.10 -3.17 -0.90
CA SER A 59 12.87 -2.02 -1.34
C SER A 59 11.96 -0.87 -1.74
N LEU A 60 12.44 0.34 -1.52
CA LEU A 60 11.80 1.58 -1.92
C LEU A 60 12.85 2.51 -2.54
N GLU A 61 12.61 2.93 -3.75
CA GLU A 61 13.40 3.93 -4.46
C GLU A 61 12.50 5.14 -4.72
N VAL A 62 12.96 6.33 -4.35
CA VAL A 62 12.23 7.58 -4.58
C VAL A 62 13.15 8.54 -5.31
N SER A 63 12.64 9.22 -6.33
CA SER A 63 13.33 10.31 -7.02
C SER A 63 12.40 11.51 -7.17
N THR A 64 12.96 12.70 -7.08
CA THR A 64 12.20 13.95 -7.23
C THR A 64 12.94 14.85 -8.23
N LYS A 65 12.15 15.46 -9.12
CA LYS A 65 12.62 16.49 -10.05
C LYS A 65 11.88 17.78 -9.81
N VAL A 66 12.58 18.90 -9.89
CA VAL A 66 11.97 20.23 -9.85
C VAL A 66 12.30 20.93 -11.17
N ASN A 67 11.27 21.32 -11.92
CA ASN A 67 11.40 21.89 -13.26
C ASN A 67 12.29 21.04 -14.18
N GLY A 68 12.12 19.71 -14.14
CA GLY A 68 12.85 18.73 -14.95
C GLY A 68 14.28 18.43 -14.47
N LYS A 69 14.81 19.14 -13.47
CA LYS A 69 16.14 18.87 -12.90
C LYS A 69 16.02 17.94 -11.70
N GLU A 70 16.83 16.89 -11.69
CA GLU A 70 16.89 16.01 -10.52
C GLU A 70 17.35 16.82 -9.30
N MET A 71 16.56 16.74 -8.25
CA MET A 71 17.01 17.17 -6.94
C MET A 71 18.01 16.12 -6.45
N PRO A 72 19.28 16.49 -6.23
CA PRO A 72 20.15 15.59 -5.51
C PRO A 72 19.45 15.36 -4.17
N LEU A 73 18.87 14.18 -3.97
CA LEU A 73 18.63 13.71 -2.62
C LEU A 73 20.00 13.81 -1.97
N GLU A 74 20.19 14.76 -1.04
CA GLU A 74 21.33 14.69 -0.15
C GLU A 74 21.46 13.22 0.21
N LYS A 75 22.68 12.69 0.20
CA LYS A 75 22.92 11.29 0.58
C LYS A 75 22.55 11.12 2.05
N ILE A 76 21.24 11.22 2.32
CA ILE A 76 20.71 10.78 3.59
C ILE A 76 21.05 9.31 3.61
N PRO A 77 21.88 8.86 4.54
CA PRO A 77 22.21 7.46 4.66
C PRO A 77 20.88 6.71 4.64
N ASP A 78 20.81 5.66 3.85
CA ASP A 78 19.58 4.88 3.64
C ASP A 78 19.18 4.11 4.91
N TYR A 79 18.99 4.86 5.99
CA TYR A 79 18.67 4.34 7.31
C TYR A 79 17.31 3.62 7.31
N THR A 80 16.38 4.08 6.49
CA THR A 80 15.06 3.44 6.40
C THR A 80 15.16 2.05 5.80
N ASN A 81 15.89 1.87 4.70
CA ASN A 81 16.10 0.54 4.13
C ASN A 81 16.99 -0.33 5.03
N GLN A 82 17.94 0.26 5.76
CA GLN A 82 18.71 -0.49 6.75
C GLN A 82 17.83 -1.01 7.88
N ALA A 83 16.94 -0.19 8.42
CA ALA A 83 16.01 -0.60 9.45
C ALA A 83 14.94 -1.57 8.91
N ALA A 84 14.45 -1.35 7.69
CA ALA A 84 13.49 -2.25 7.05
C ALA A 84 14.05 -3.68 6.88
N LYS A 85 15.36 -3.83 6.64
CA LYS A 85 16.01 -5.15 6.58
C LYS A 85 15.87 -5.95 7.87
N GLU A 86 15.81 -5.28 9.02
CA GLU A 86 15.60 -5.93 10.33
C GLU A 86 14.16 -6.48 10.48
N LEU A 87 13.22 -6.02 9.65
CA LEU A 87 11.86 -6.52 9.61
C LEU A 87 11.71 -7.74 8.68
N LEU A 88 12.69 -7.95 7.77
CA LEU A 88 12.66 -9.09 6.86
C LEU A 88 12.77 -10.39 7.65
N GLU A 89 12.13 -11.44 7.13
CA GLU A 89 12.07 -12.79 7.73
C GLU A 89 11.40 -12.87 9.11
N GLN A 90 10.99 -11.76 9.71
CA GLN A 90 10.24 -11.80 10.96
C GLN A 90 8.81 -12.34 10.71
N PRO A 91 8.38 -13.37 11.47
CA PRO A 91 7.02 -13.88 11.30
C PRO A 91 6.03 -12.90 11.89
N LEU A 92 5.02 -12.54 11.09
CA LEU A 92 3.84 -11.82 11.50
C LEU A 92 2.66 -12.78 11.49
N LYS A 93 2.00 -12.94 12.62
CA LYS A 93 0.82 -13.78 12.70
C LYS A 93 -0.44 -12.97 12.46
N GLY A 94 -1.42 -13.63 11.88
CA GLY A 94 -2.71 -13.05 11.61
C GLY A 94 -3.78 -14.10 11.36
N GLU A 95 -4.93 -13.62 10.96
CA GLU A 95 -6.10 -14.44 10.66
C GLU A 95 -6.73 -13.97 9.35
N LEU A 96 -6.95 -14.90 8.44
CA LEU A 96 -7.62 -14.68 7.16
C LEU A 96 -8.96 -15.42 7.16
N SER A 97 -10.05 -14.73 6.82
CA SER A 97 -11.32 -15.43 6.61
C SER A 97 -11.31 -16.22 5.29
N THR A 98 -12.15 -17.24 5.18
CA THR A 98 -12.36 -18.00 3.92
C THR A 98 -12.86 -17.12 2.76
N LYS A 99 -13.29 -15.89 3.04
CA LYS A 99 -13.70 -14.88 2.04
C LYS A 99 -12.58 -13.91 1.66
N GLY A 100 -11.33 -14.16 2.11
CA GLY A 100 -10.18 -13.32 1.78
C GLY A 100 -10.06 -12.04 2.62
N LYS A 101 -10.86 -11.88 3.69
CA LYS A 101 -10.76 -10.70 4.58
C LYS A 101 -9.75 -10.96 5.70
N ILE A 102 -8.80 -10.07 5.89
CA ILE A 102 -7.96 -10.06 7.09
C ILE A 102 -8.84 -9.73 8.29
N VAL A 103 -8.91 -10.66 9.24
CA VAL A 103 -9.69 -10.52 10.47
C VAL A 103 -8.84 -9.89 11.56
N LYS A 104 -7.57 -10.31 11.64
CA LYS A 104 -6.62 -9.85 12.64
C LYS A 104 -5.21 -9.93 12.09
N ILE A 105 -4.35 -9.02 12.55
CA ILE A 105 -2.90 -9.06 12.37
C ILE A 105 -2.23 -8.66 13.69
N GLU A 106 -1.11 -9.27 14.04
CA GLU A 106 -0.32 -8.88 15.22
C GLU A 106 0.21 -7.44 15.05
N PRO A 107 0.27 -6.66 16.13
CA PRO A 107 0.84 -5.32 16.09
C PRO A 107 2.29 -5.33 15.57
N LEU A 108 2.60 -4.44 14.64
CA LEU A 108 3.93 -4.30 14.06
C LEU A 108 4.85 -3.40 14.89
N GLN A 109 4.28 -2.58 15.74
CA GLN A 109 5.01 -1.63 16.57
C GLN A 109 6.22 -2.24 17.31
N PRO A 110 6.11 -3.42 17.95
CA PRO A 110 7.28 -4.03 18.62
C PRO A 110 8.42 -4.42 17.66
N LEU A 111 8.09 -4.73 16.39
CA LEU A 111 9.08 -5.03 15.36
C LEU A 111 9.78 -3.75 14.89
N VAL A 112 9.02 -2.68 14.64
CA VAL A 112 9.56 -1.36 14.28
C VAL A 112 10.50 -0.84 15.36
N GLU A 113 10.10 -0.90 16.62
CA GLU A 113 10.95 -0.50 17.75
C GLU A 113 12.24 -1.32 17.83
N ARG A 114 12.18 -2.63 17.56
CA ARG A 114 13.37 -3.47 17.54
C ARG A 114 14.30 -3.09 16.39
N ALA A 115 13.76 -2.86 15.20
CA ALA A 115 14.52 -2.40 14.04
C ALA A 115 15.22 -1.07 14.31
N MET A 116 14.52 -0.12 14.92
CA MET A 116 15.09 1.17 15.35
C MET A 116 16.22 1.00 16.35
N ARG A 117 16.04 0.18 17.40
CA ARG A 117 17.10 -0.10 18.38
C ARG A 117 18.34 -0.76 17.74
N THR A 118 18.14 -1.65 16.77
CA THR A 118 19.25 -2.28 16.06
C THR A 118 20.00 -1.27 15.22
N LEU A 119 19.28 -0.42 14.48
CA LEU A 119 19.86 0.66 13.69
C LEU A 119 20.68 1.62 14.56
N GLU A 120 20.14 2.07 15.68
CA GLU A 120 20.81 2.96 16.63
C GLU A 120 22.11 2.35 17.17
N LYS A 121 22.08 1.08 17.58
CA LYS A 121 23.28 0.37 18.07
C LYS A 121 24.36 0.28 17.00
N LYS A 122 23.98 0.03 15.75
CA LYS A 122 24.90 -0.08 14.62
C LYS A 122 25.64 1.23 14.33
N HIS A 123 24.97 2.35 14.53
CA HIS A 123 25.51 3.69 14.24
C HIS A 123 26.05 4.43 15.47
N ALA A 124 25.88 3.91 16.68
CA ALA A 124 26.20 4.60 17.92
C ALA A 124 27.66 5.06 18.03
N LYS A 125 28.61 4.35 17.43
CA LYS A 125 30.05 4.63 17.57
C LYS A 125 30.61 5.55 16.49
N ASN A 126 30.14 5.47 15.25
CA ASN A 126 30.79 6.12 14.12
C ASN A 126 30.00 7.29 13.52
N ASN A 127 28.71 7.27 13.62
CA ASN A 127 27.82 8.34 13.15
C ASN A 127 26.45 8.17 13.83
N PRO A 128 26.28 8.63 15.07
CA PRO A 128 25.01 8.47 15.79
C PRO A 128 23.90 9.23 15.07
N LEU A 129 22.74 8.58 14.91
CA LEU A 129 21.58 9.22 14.32
C LEU A 129 21.13 10.41 15.16
N THR A 130 20.89 11.52 14.51
CA THR A 130 20.24 12.67 15.13
C THR A 130 18.78 12.36 15.52
N SER A 131 18.20 13.14 16.42
CA SER A 131 16.79 12.99 16.79
C SER A 131 15.86 13.13 15.57
N PHE A 132 16.20 14.03 14.65
CA PHE A 132 15.45 14.22 13.40
C PHE A 132 15.49 12.97 12.50
N GLU A 133 16.67 12.40 12.26
CA GLU A 133 16.84 11.19 11.45
C GLU A 133 16.09 10.00 12.07
N LYS A 134 16.16 9.82 13.39
CA LYS A 134 15.41 8.78 14.09
C LYS A 134 13.91 8.93 13.87
N GLN A 135 13.39 10.13 14.03
CA GLN A 135 11.98 10.42 13.84
C GLN A 135 11.55 10.16 12.39
N GLN A 136 12.35 10.59 11.41
CA GLN A 136 12.07 10.35 9.99
C GLN A 136 12.02 8.87 9.65
N VAL A 137 13.02 8.10 10.08
CA VAL A 137 13.08 6.64 9.85
C VAL A 137 11.88 5.96 10.50
N GLN A 138 11.58 6.29 11.76
CA GLN A 138 10.44 5.71 12.46
C GLN A 138 9.13 6.00 11.75
N MET A 139 8.88 7.25 11.36
CA MET A 139 7.68 7.65 10.62
C MET A 139 7.54 6.89 9.29
N GLN A 140 8.65 6.73 8.53
CA GLN A 140 8.63 6.01 7.26
C GLN A 140 8.37 4.51 7.46
N LEU A 141 8.96 3.89 8.48
CA LEU A 141 8.69 2.49 8.83
C LEU A 141 7.23 2.29 9.27
N GLU A 142 6.72 3.16 10.13
CA GLU A 142 5.33 3.11 10.59
C GLU A 142 4.35 3.31 9.44
N ALA A 143 4.62 4.23 8.52
CA ALA A 143 3.79 4.42 7.33
C ALA A 143 3.81 3.19 6.41
N ALA A 144 4.99 2.60 6.18
CA ALA A 144 5.13 1.44 5.29
C ALA A 144 4.60 0.13 5.90
N PHE A 145 4.75 -0.03 7.22
CA PHE A 145 4.48 -1.27 7.96
C PHE A 145 3.43 -1.09 9.06
N SER A 146 2.52 -0.12 8.95
CA SER A 146 1.40 -0.01 9.90
C SER A 146 0.41 -1.17 9.73
N GLU A 147 -0.28 -1.53 10.81
CA GLU A 147 -1.37 -2.51 10.75
C GLU A 147 -2.42 -2.09 9.72
N THR A 148 -2.77 -0.80 9.69
CA THR A 148 -3.73 -0.23 8.74
C THR A 148 -3.27 -0.36 7.29
N THR A 149 -1.99 -0.06 7.02
CA THR A 149 -1.39 -0.21 5.68
C THR A 149 -1.41 -1.67 5.24
N LEU A 150 -0.98 -2.58 6.11
CA LEU A 150 -1.01 -4.02 5.81
C LEU A 150 -2.43 -4.54 5.60
N GLN A 151 -3.36 -4.22 6.48
CA GLN A 151 -4.75 -4.61 6.33
C GLN A 151 -5.35 -4.06 5.04
N SER A 152 -5.06 -2.80 4.68
CA SER A 152 -5.56 -2.19 3.46
C SER A 152 -4.97 -2.87 2.23
N ASN A 153 -3.66 -3.04 2.18
CA ASN A 153 -2.98 -3.67 1.04
C ASN A 153 -3.44 -5.11 0.83
N LEU A 154 -3.48 -5.90 1.89
CA LEU A 154 -3.90 -7.30 1.83
C LEU A 154 -5.41 -7.44 1.57
N SER A 155 -6.24 -6.60 2.20
CA SER A 155 -7.70 -6.65 2.00
C SER A 155 -8.08 -6.24 0.59
N ASN A 156 -7.44 -5.23 0.01
CA ASN A 156 -7.71 -4.81 -1.36
C ASN A 156 -7.33 -5.90 -2.38
N VAL A 157 -6.36 -6.74 -2.03
CA VAL A 157 -5.91 -7.85 -2.88
C VAL A 157 -6.74 -9.12 -2.65
N LEU A 158 -7.10 -9.43 -1.41
CA LEU A 158 -7.73 -10.71 -1.05
C LEU A 158 -9.26 -10.65 -0.96
N SER A 159 -9.85 -9.48 -0.70
CA SER A 159 -11.29 -9.31 -0.49
C SER A 159 -12.07 -8.97 -1.76
N ILE A 160 -11.69 -9.55 -2.90
CA ILE A 160 -12.33 -9.28 -4.21
C ILE A 160 -13.45 -10.27 -4.55
N LEU A 161 -13.59 -11.33 -3.79
CA LEU A 161 -14.52 -12.41 -4.11
C LEU A 161 -15.98 -12.01 -3.84
N PRO A 162 -16.92 -12.43 -4.73
CA PRO A 162 -18.35 -12.16 -4.53
C PRO A 162 -18.89 -12.91 -3.31
N ARG A 163 -19.97 -12.37 -2.74
CA ARG A 163 -20.67 -13.02 -1.62
C ARG A 163 -21.52 -14.22 -2.06
N GLN A 164 -21.91 -14.25 -3.32
CA GLN A 164 -22.75 -15.28 -3.93
C GLN A 164 -22.02 -15.93 -5.11
N ARG A 165 -22.55 -17.05 -5.58
CA ARG A 165 -22.03 -17.69 -6.81
C ARG A 165 -22.31 -16.80 -8.01
N VAL A 166 -21.34 -16.70 -8.90
CA VAL A 166 -21.39 -15.90 -10.13
C VAL A 166 -21.05 -16.77 -11.33
N ALA A 167 -21.67 -16.47 -12.44
CA ALA A 167 -21.35 -17.04 -13.75
C ALA A 167 -20.41 -16.09 -14.54
N ILE A 168 -19.86 -16.59 -15.64
CA ILE A 168 -19.09 -15.76 -16.59
C ILE A 168 -19.99 -14.66 -17.12
N GLY A 169 -19.51 -13.42 -17.11
CA GLY A 169 -20.25 -12.21 -17.45
C GLY A 169 -20.94 -11.53 -16.27
N ASP A 170 -21.14 -12.22 -15.15
CA ASP A 170 -21.72 -11.59 -13.95
C ASP A 170 -20.78 -10.59 -13.31
N SER A 171 -21.39 -9.55 -12.74
CA SER A 171 -20.68 -8.49 -12.03
C SER A 171 -21.16 -8.35 -10.59
N TRP A 172 -20.27 -7.91 -9.72
CA TRP A 172 -20.54 -7.56 -8.32
C TRP A 172 -19.78 -6.32 -7.89
N GLU A 173 -20.22 -5.68 -6.82
CA GLU A 173 -19.57 -4.49 -6.30
C GLU A 173 -18.96 -4.76 -4.92
N ILE A 174 -17.79 -4.20 -4.69
CA ILE A 174 -17.12 -4.20 -3.40
C ILE A 174 -16.78 -2.76 -3.04
N SER A 175 -17.19 -2.37 -1.83
CA SER A 175 -16.81 -1.08 -1.25
C SER A 175 -15.53 -1.25 -0.43
N SER A 176 -14.58 -0.37 -0.65
CA SER A 176 -13.30 -0.31 0.06
C SER A 176 -12.88 1.15 0.25
N PHE A 177 -11.66 1.38 0.67
CA PHE A 177 -11.08 2.71 0.76
C PHE A 177 -9.83 2.79 -0.12
N LEU A 178 -9.71 3.86 -0.88
CA LEU A 178 -8.47 4.23 -1.57
C LEU A 178 -7.41 4.62 -0.53
N SER A 179 -7.82 5.42 0.45
CA SER A 179 -7.07 5.74 1.65
C SER A 179 -8.04 5.77 2.84
N LYS A 180 -7.74 5.00 3.88
CA LYS A 180 -8.50 5.05 5.12
C LYS A 180 -8.19 6.31 5.92
N GLU A 181 -6.93 6.72 5.91
CA GLU A 181 -6.44 7.92 6.61
C GLU A 181 -7.12 9.16 6.06
N MET A 182 -7.31 9.23 4.76
CA MET A 182 -7.99 10.33 4.07
C MET A 182 -9.50 10.13 3.95
N ASN A 183 -10.02 9.00 4.44
CA ASN A 183 -11.45 8.64 4.35
C ASN A 183 -11.99 8.73 2.91
N VAL A 184 -11.24 8.22 1.93
CA VAL A 184 -11.66 8.18 0.52
C VAL A 184 -12.28 6.83 0.20
N PRO A 185 -13.61 6.69 0.26
CA PRO A 185 -14.30 5.45 -0.10
C PRO A 185 -14.28 5.27 -1.61
N ILE A 186 -14.13 4.03 -2.05
CA ILE A 186 -14.29 3.64 -3.44
C ILE A 186 -15.23 2.45 -3.57
N LYS A 187 -15.93 2.39 -4.71
CA LYS A 187 -16.68 1.21 -5.13
C LYS A 187 -16.04 0.65 -6.38
N THR A 188 -15.65 -0.61 -6.30
CA THR A 188 -15.11 -1.33 -7.45
C THR A 188 -16.14 -2.30 -7.96
N ARG A 189 -16.46 -2.21 -9.25
CA ARG A 189 -17.28 -3.17 -9.95
C ARG A 189 -16.37 -4.22 -10.57
N TYR A 190 -16.48 -5.45 -10.10
CA TYR A 190 -15.78 -6.61 -10.63
C TYR A 190 -16.68 -7.38 -11.58
N THR A 191 -16.08 -8.01 -12.59
CA THR A 191 -16.77 -8.88 -13.54
C THR A 191 -15.95 -10.16 -13.74
N LEU A 192 -16.58 -11.33 -13.66
CA LEU A 192 -15.95 -12.58 -14.02
C LEU A 192 -15.92 -12.71 -15.55
N ILE A 193 -14.74 -12.56 -16.13
CA ILE A 193 -14.56 -12.55 -17.58
C ILE A 193 -14.44 -13.96 -18.15
N GLU A 194 -13.70 -14.82 -17.43
CA GLU A 194 -13.37 -16.16 -17.93
C GLU A 194 -13.11 -17.12 -16.76
N ALA A 195 -13.41 -18.40 -17.01
CA ALA A 195 -13.06 -19.51 -16.13
C ALA A 195 -12.51 -20.64 -17.00
N LEU A 196 -11.20 -20.74 -17.10
CA LEU A 196 -10.52 -21.66 -18.02
C LEU A 196 -9.25 -22.24 -17.38
N ASN A 197 -8.93 -23.50 -17.67
CA ASN A 197 -7.71 -24.17 -17.22
C ASN A 197 -7.44 -24.09 -15.71
N GLY A 198 -8.49 -24.14 -14.89
CA GLY A 198 -8.35 -24.04 -13.43
C GLY A 198 -8.04 -22.64 -12.93
N GLN A 199 -8.22 -21.62 -13.75
CA GLN A 199 -8.03 -20.21 -13.38
C GLN A 199 -9.31 -19.42 -13.59
N LEU A 200 -9.45 -18.33 -12.85
CA LEU A 200 -10.53 -17.35 -12.98
C LEU A 200 -9.92 -16.00 -13.35
N HIS A 201 -10.42 -15.41 -14.42
CA HIS A 201 -10.05 -14.07 -14.86
C HIS A 201 -11.13 -13.09 -14.45
N ILE A 202 -10.75 -12.08 -13.67
CA ILE A 202 -11.65 -11.07 -13.12
C ILE A 202 -11.12 -9.70 -13.51
N GLN A 203 -12.00 -8.85 -14.02
CA GLN A 203 -11.71 -7.44 -14.24
C GLN A 203 -12.46 -6.58 -13.22
N GLY A 204 -11.82 -5.52 -12.74
CA GLY A 204 -12.40 -4.55 -11.83
C GLY A 204 -12.26 -3.12 -12.36
N LYS A 205 -13.28 -2.30 -12.14
CA LYS A 205 -13.25 -0.88 -12.48
C LYS A 205 -13.82 -0.05 -11.34
N SER A 206 -13.15 1.06 -11.02
CA SER A 206 -13.62 2.03 -10.05
C SER A 206 -13.55 3.44 -10.63
N VAL A 207 -14.50 4.28 -10.28
CA VAL A 207 -14.45 5.71 -10.50
C VAL A 207 -14.29 6.38 -9.14
N ILE A 208 -13.39 7.34 -9.06
CA ILE A 208 -13.08 8.10 -7.86
C ILE A 208 -13.55 9.53 -8.10
N ALA A 209 -14.38 10.03 -7.21
CA ALA A 209 -14.76 11.45 -7.16
C ALA A 209 -15.01 11.79 -5.70
N THR A 210 -14.35 12.81 -5.18
CA THR A 210 -14.58 13.29 -3.82
C THR A 210 -15.05 14.74 -3.86
N ASP A 211 -15.99 15.06 -2.97
CA ASP A 211 -16.20 16.45 -2.58
C ASP A 211 -14.99 16.93 -1.78
N LYS A 212 -14.91 18.23 -1.50
CA LYS A 212 -13.82 18.81 -0.70
C LYS A 212 -13.78 18.14 0.68
N GLN A 213 -12.75 17.36 0.93
CA GLN A 213 -12.52 16.63 2.18
C GLN A 213 -11.49 17.35 3.03
N LYS A 214 -11.68 17.32 4.36
CA LYS A 214 -10.72 17.84 5.33
C LYS A 214 -10.00 16.69 6.01
N VAL A 215 -8.69 16.71 5.98
CA VAL A 215 -7.84 15.73 6.66
C VAL A 215 -6.91 16.44 7.64
N ILE A 216 -6.72 15.84 8.80
CA ILE A 216 -5.74 16.29 9.79
C ILE A 216 -4.44 15.56 9.50
N LEU A 217 -3.42 16.28 9.10
CA LEU A 217 -2.07 15.76 9.00
C LEU A 217 -1.41 15.65 10.38
N GLN A 218 -0.32 14.92 10.45
CA GLN A 218 0.53 14.91 11.64
C GLN A 218 0.94 16.34 11.99
N GLN A 219 1.02 16.67 13.28
CA GLN A 219 1.31 18.01 13.82
C GLN A 219 0.12 19.00 13.80
N GLY A 220 -1.12 18.53 13.62
CA GLY A 220 -2.32 19.38 13.72
C GLY A 220 -2.55 20.30 12.52
N GLN A 221 -1.83 20.11 11.42
CA GLN A 221 -2.13 20.79 10.17
C GLN A 221 -3.36 20.18 9.50
N TYR A 222 -4.18 21.04 8.90
CA TYR A 222 -5.33 20.64 8.12
C TYR A 222 -5.01 20.76 6.62
N VAL A 223 -5.42 19.76 5.86
CA VAL A 223 -5.38 19.80 4.40
C VAL A 223 -6.77 19.53 3.87
N PHE A 224 -7.24 20.40 3.02
CA PHE A 224 -8.41 20.13 2.19
C PHE A 224 -7.95 19.54 0.86
N PHE A 225 -8.67 18.58 0.37
CA PHE A 225 -8.40 18.02 -0.95
C PHE A 225 -9.68 17.70 -1.71
N THR A 226 -9.61 17.77 -3.02
CA THR A 226 -10.55 17.19 -3.97
C THR A 226 -9.77 16.25 -4.87
N MET A 227 -10.36 15.13 -5.25
CA MET A 227 -9.75 14.25 -6.23
C MET A 227 -10.78 13.57 -7.11
N GLN A 228 -10.35 13.28 -8.33
CA GLN A 228 -11.09 12.47 -9.28
C GLN A 228 -10.13 11.56 -10.03
N GLY A 229 -10.64 10.41 -10.47
CA GLY A 229 -9.82 9.46 -11.19
C GLY A 229 -10.51 8.12 -11.41
N GLN A 230 -9.72 7.17 -11.79
CA GLN A 230 -10.19 5.80 -12.05
C GLN A 230 -9.14 4.77 -11.65
N VAL A 231 -9.62 3.55 -11.41
CA VAL A 231 -8.79 2.37 -11.21
C VAL A 231 -9.28 1.28 -12.13
N ASP A 232 -8.38 0.73 -12.94
CA ASP A 232 -8.60 -0.46 -13.76
C ASP A 232 -7.80 -1.62 -13.18
N ILE A 233 -8.44 -2.75 -12.96
CA ILE A 233 -7.88 -3.92 -12.29
C ILE A 233 -8.06 -5.14 -13.19
N ASP A 234 -7.01 -5.95 -13.30
CA ASP A 234 -7.00 -7.22 -14.00
C ASP A 234 -6.41 -8.30 -13.09
N ILE A 235 -7.14 -9.40 -12.83
CA ILE A 235 -6.78 -10.39 -11.82
C ILE A 235 -6.99 -11.80 -12.35
N TRP A 236 -5.99 -12.64 -12.12
CA TRP A 236 -6.05 -14.08 -12.35
C TRP A 236 -5.92 -14.81 -11.03
N LEU A 237 -6.89 -15.66 -10.72
CA LEU A 237 -6.94 -16.47 -9.52
C LEU A 237 -6.85 -17.97 -9.87
N ASP A 238 -6.24 -18.72 -8.97
CA ASP A 238 -6.45 -20.17 -8.95
C ASP A 238 -7.90 -20.50 -8.60
N ALA A 239 -8.57 -21.30 -9.42
CA ALA A 239 -10.00 -21.59 -9.26
C ALA A 239 -10.33 -22.42 -8.01
N GLN A 240 -9.38 -23.16 -7.48
CA GLN A 240 -9.54 -24.03 -6.31
C GLN A 240 -9.29 -23.28 -5.00
N THR A 241 -8.13 -22.64 -4.91
CA THR A 241 -7.65 -21.95 -3.69
C THR A 241 -8.15 -20.52 -3.61
N LYS A 242 -8.51 -19.92 -4.75
CA LYS A 242 -8.81 -18.49 -4.90
C LYS A 242 -7.58 -17.59 -4.63
N TRP A 243 -6.39 -18.19 -4.65
CA TRP A 243 -5.14 -17.46 -4.54
C TRP A 243 -4.89 -16.61 -5.79
N ILE A 244 -4.36 -15.42 -5.61
CA ILE A 244 -3.99 -14.56 -6.74
C ILE A 244 -2.72 -15.06 -7.37
N LEU A 245 -2.81 -15.47 -8.62
CA LEU A 245 -1.68 -15.89 -9.45
C LEU A 245 -1.01 -14.67 -10.08
N LYS A 246 -1.83 -13.73 -10.53
CA LYS A 246 -1.37 -12.49 -11.15
C LYS A 246 -2.43 -11.41 -10.95
N ALA A 247 -1.99 -10.19 -10.68
CA ALA A 247 -2.86 -9.01 -10.72
C ALA A 247 -2.11 -7.80 -11.24
N THR A 248 -2.85 -6.90 -11.90
CA THR A 248 -2.38 -5.57 -12.28
C THR A 248 -3.47 -4.57 -11.92
N ALA A 249 -3.11 -3.50 -11.24
CA ALA A 249 -3.97 -2.36 -11.00
C ALA A 249 -3.31 -1.10 -11.57
N LEU A 250 -4.06 -0.39 -12.41
CA LEU A 250 -3.67 0.90 -12.96
C LEU A 250 -4.59 1.96 -12.39
N GLN A 251 -4.02 3.00 -11.81
CA GLN A 251 -4.77 4.09 -11.21
C GLN A 251 -4.30 5.41 -11.79
N THR A 252 -5.24 6.27 -12.11
CA THR A 252 -4.99 7.66 -12.46
C THR A 252 -5.79 8.55 -11.53
N LEU A 253 -5.16 9.55 -10.96
CA LEU A 253 -5.77 10.54 -10.07
C LEU A 253 -5.36 11.93 -10.50
N LYS A 254 -6.27 12.86 -10.37
CA LYS A 254 -5.98 14.30 -10.43
C LYS A 254 -6.83 15.02 -9.40
N GLY A 255 -6.34 16.12 -8.92
CA GLY A 255 -7.05 16.88 -7.90
C GLY A 255 -6.27 18.10 -7.44
N GLU A 256 -6.71 18.62 -6.32
CA GLU A 256 -6.13 19.79 -5.69
C GLU A 256 -6.03 19.56 -4.18
N THR A 257 -4.97 20.08 -3.58
CA THR A 257 -4.81 20.16 -2.14
C THR A 257 -4.68 21.62 -1.73
N GLU A 258 -5.32 21.98 -0.62
CA GLU A 258 -5.22 23.31 -0.01
C GLU A 258 -4.76 23.14 1.44
N VAL A 259 -3.65 23.76 1.80
CA VAL A 259 -3.07 23.66 3.14
C VAL A 259 -3.63 24.78 4.02
N GLU A 260 -4.28 24.42 5.13
CA GLU A 260 -4.75 25.34 6.16
C GLU A 260 -3.86 25.21 7.39
N GLY A 261 -3.10 26.24 7.72
CA GLY A 261 -2.26 26.27 8.91
C GLY A 261 -1.11 27.26 8.85
N ASP A 262 -0.61 27.67 10.00
CA ASP A 262 0.33 28.80 10.16
C ASP A 262 1.82 28.42 9.99
N LEU A 263 2.12 27.12 9.87
CA LEU A 263 3.49 26.60 9.86
C LEU A 263 4.16 26.54 8.48
N SER A 264 3.43 26.84 7.44
CA SER A 264 4.01 26.93 6.10
C SER A 264 3.65 28.27 5.46
N HIS A 265 4.58 28.86 4.71
CA HIS A 265 4.30 30.02 3.84
C HIS A 265 3.27 29.70 2.73
N GLN A 266 2.56 28.58 2.85
CA GLN A 266 1.62 28.05 1.87
C GLN A 266 0.16 28.07 2.32
N LYS A 267 -0.17 28.77 3.43
CA LYS A 267 -1.55 28.90 3.90
C LYS A 267 -2.47 29.42 2.79
N GLY A 268 -3.55 28.67 2.51
CA GLY A 268 -4.55 29.00 1.50
C GLY A 268 -4.10 28.82 0.06
N LYS A 269 -2.90 28.26 -0.19
CA LYS A 269 -2.49 27.92 -1.55
C LYS A 269 -3.14 26.63 -2.00
N VAL A 270 -3.68 26.66 -3.20
CA VAL A 270 -4.19 25.48 -3.89
C VAL A 270 -3.07 24.88 -4.71
N ILE A 271 -2.75 23.61 -4.44
CA ILE A 271 -1.71 22.85 -5.11
C ILE A 271 -2.38 21.77 -5.96
N PRO A 272 -2.46 21.97 -7.29
CA PRO A 272 -2.95 20.94 -8.17
C PRO A 272 -1.96 19.77 -8.26
N PHE A 273 -2.50 18.55 -8.36
CA PHE A 273 -1.70 17.35 -8.53
C PHE A 273 -2.31 16.40 -9.56
N GLU A 274 -1.44 15.66 -10.20
CA GLU A 274 -1.77 14.49 -10.99
C GLU A 274 -0.91 13.31 -10.51
N SER A 275 -1.50 12.12 -10.45
CA SER A 275 -0.79 10.92 -10.04
C SER A 275 -1.21 9.74 -10.89
N GLN A 276 -0.23 8.91 -11.23
CA GLN A 276 -0.44 7.62 -11.86
C GLN A 276 0.23 6.56 -11.01
N SER A 277 -0.45 5.44 -10.80
CA SER A 277 0.17 4.30 -10.16
C SER A 277 -0.11 3.00 -10.91
N LYS A 278 0.89 2.12 -10.91
CA LYS A 278 0.79 0.76 -11.42
C LYS A 278 1.24 -0.20 -10.35
N ILE A 279 0.35 -1.10 -9.95
CA ILE A 279 0.66 -2.16 -9.00
C ILE A 279 0.60 -3.48 -9.76
N MET A 280 1.61 -4.32 -9.59
CA MET A 280 1.66 -5.67 -10.16
C MET A 280 1.90 -6.67 -9.04
N ILE A 281 1.17 -7.76 -9.08
CA ILE A 281 1.30 -8.90 -8.17
C ILE A 281 1.52 -10.13 -9.03
N ASN A 282 2.51 -10.94 -8.69
CA ASN A 282 2.78 -12.24 -9.28
C ASN A 282 3.05 -13.25 -8.15
N ASP A 283 2.64 -14.50 -8.40
CA ASP A 283 2.99 -15.63 -7.54
C ASP A 283 4.47 -16.03 -7.72
#